data_d894b8bc5b95d289e252a49b439bf684
#
_entry.id   d894b8bc5b95d289e252a49b439bf684
#
_cell.length_a   1.000
_cell.length_b   1.000
_cell.length_c   1.000
_cell.angle_alpha   90.00
_cell.angle_beta   90.00
_cell.angle_gamma   90.00
#
_symmetry.space_group_name_H-M   'P 1'
#
loop_
_entity.id
_entity.type
_entity.pdbx_description
1 polymer ?
#
loop_
_entity_poly.entity_id
_entity_poly.type
_entity_poly.pdbx_seq_one_letter_code
_entity_poly.pdbx_strand_id
1 'polypeptide(L)'
;IKNLGFGIGGLALGSLIDPLSLGSIGEEGVALQLQSGPLPLPHFAPKAKRVIYLFQSGGPSQLDLFDYKPFLNKYRGMDLPDSIRKGQRLTGMTSGQDKFPVTGSLFNFKQYGESRAWVSDLMPNLSKVVDELCFVKSMHTEAINHDPAITFFQTGSQLPGRPSIGSWMSYGLGSLNDNLPSFIVLLSTGNGKPQPQPLYSRLWGNGFLSSLHQGVQFRSGKDPVLYLQNPEGVSRAERRKMLDHLASLNEAQEKTFGDPEINSRISNYEMAYRM
;
A
#
# COMPACT_ATOMS: atom_id res chain seq x y z
N ILE A 1 -2.52 15.31 -29.83
CA ILE A 1 -3.39 15.08 -28.63
C ILE A 1 -4.39 13.93 -28.92
N LYS A 2 -3.94 12.75 -29.37
CA LYS A 2 -4.87 11.63 -29.62
C LYS A 2 -4.49 10.31 -28.94
N ASN A 3 -3.51 10.25 -28.06
CA ASN A 3 -3.09 9.01 -27.39
C ASN A 3 -2.86 9.13 -25.87
N LEU A 4 -3.66 9.95 -25.19
CA LEU A 4 -3.61 10.12 -23.74
C LEU A 4 -4.93 9.62 -23.11
N GLY A 5 -5.13 8.31 -23.07
CA GLY A 5 -6.38 7.83 -22.52
C GLY A 5 -6.45 6.41 -21.98
N PHE A 6 -5.44 5.59 -22.21
CA PHE A 6 -5.51 4.18 -21.79
C PHE A 6 -4.40 3.80 -20.81
N GLY A 7 -4.35 4.50 -19.71
CA GLY A 7 -3.65 4.02 -18.53
C GLY A 7 -4.60 3.22 -17.62
N ILE A 8 -4.05 2.58 -16.59
CA ILE A 8 -4.79 1.82 -15.57
C ILE A 8 -6.01 2.59 -15.03
N GLY A 9 -5.91 3.94 -14.96
CA GLY A 9 -7.04 4.80 -14.57
C GLY A 9 -8.20 4.84 -15.56
N GLY A 10 -7.93 4.73 -16.87
CA GLY A 10 -8.97 4.69 -17.91
C GLY A 10 -9.73 3.35 -17.90
N LEU A 11 -9.04 2.26 -17.63
CA LEU A 11 -9.66 0.93 -17.48
C LEU A 11 -10.51 0.87 -16.20
N ALA A 12 -10.01 1.42 -15.08
CA ALA A 12 -10.77 1.52 -13.85
C ALA A 12 -12.03 2.39 -14.00
N LEU A 13 -11.93 3.51 -14.71
CA LEU A 13 -13.09 4.38 -14.99
C LEU A 13 -14.10 3.70 -15.92
N GLY A 14 -13.63 2.99 -16.94
CA GLY A 14 -14.48 2.21 -17.85
C GLY A 14 -15.30 1.14 -17.13
N SER A 15 -14.71 0.45 -16.16
CA SER A 15 -15.40 -0.57 -15.35
C SER A 15 -16.44 0.00 -14.38
N LEU A 16 -16.32 1.27 -14.00
CA LEU A 16 -17.30 1.97 -13.16
C LEU A 16 -18.52 2.49 -13.97
N ILE A 17 -18.33 2.71 -15.29
CA ILE A 17 -19.38 3.30 -16.14
C ILE A 17 -20.23 2.21 -16.81
N ASP A 18 -19.66 1.06 -17.14
CA ASP A 18 -20.40 -0.05 -17.77
C ASP A 18 -19.85 -1.42 -17.35
N PRO A 19 -20.35 -1.98 -16.24
CA PRO A 19 -19.92 -3.29 -15.75
C PRO A 19 -20.38 -4.47 -16.64
N LEU A 20 -21.27 -4.26 -17.62
CA LEU A 20 -21.83 -5.31 -18.45
C LEU A 20 -21.17 -5.45 -19.84
N SER A 21 -20.35 -4.51 -20.26
CA SER A 21 -19.73 -4.53 -21.60
C SER A 21 -18.55 -5.49 -21.75
N LEU A 22 -18.14 -6.19 -20.70
CA LEU A 22 -17.00 -7.13 -20.69
C LEU A 22 -17.40 -8.62 -20.64
N GLY A 23 -18.67 -8.94 -20.80
CA GLY A 23 -19.25 -10.26 -20.60
C GLY A 23 -19.42 -11.12 -21.85
N SER A 24 -18.48 -11.15 -22.81
CA SER A 24 -18.54 -12.13 -23.89
C SER A 24 -17.16 -12.57 -24.35
N ILE A 25 -16.53 -13.46 -23.60
CA ILE A 25 -15.47 -14.33 -24.13
C ILE A 25 -15.77 -15.74 -23.64
N GLY A 26 -15.87 -16.67 -24.62
CA GLY A 26 -16.39 -17.99 -24.63
C GLY A 26 -16.00 -18.95 -23.52
N GLU A 27 -16.89 -19.90 -23.37
CA GLU A 27 -16.76 -21.13 -22.58
C GLU A 27 -15.55 -21.94 -23.04
N GLU A 28 -14.63 -22.17 -22.16
CA GLU A 28 -13.79 -23.34 -21.88
C GLU A 28 -12.47 -22.87 -21.26
N GLY A 29 -12.33 -23.04 -19.96
CA GLY A 29 -11.04 -22.86 -19.28
C GLY A 29 -11.19 -22.44 -17.83
N VAL A 30 -11.15 -23.44 -16.94
CA VAL A 30 -10.83 -23.33 -15.51
C VAL A 30 -11.47 -22.13 -14.80
N ALA A 31 -12.62 -22.34 -14.27
CA ALA A 31 -13.27 -21.44 -13.31
C ALA A 31 -12.43 -21.36 -12.03
N LEU A 32 -11.40 -20.53 -12.04
CA LEU A 32 -10.92 -19.88 -10.84
C LEU A 32 -12.05 -18.93 -10.44
N GLN A 33 -12.89 -19.37 -9.51
CA GLN A 33 -13.82 -18.49 -8.78
C GLN A 33 -12.98 -17.45 -8.00
N LEU A 34 -12.44 -16.49 -8.71
CA LEU A 34 -12.04 -15.21 -8.17
C LEU A 34 -13.34 -14.43 -7.95
N GLN A 35 -13.91 -14.58 -6.76
CA GLN A 35 -15.08 -13.81 -6.38
C GLN A 35 -14.73 -12.32 -6.46
N SER A 36 -15.35 -11.69 -7.45
CA SER A 36 -15.68 -10.27 -7.51
C SER A 36 -14.57 -9.23 -7.48
N GLY A 37 -13.65 -9.28 -8.44
CA GLY A 37 -12.96 -8.06 -8.86
C GLY A 37 -13.57 -7.55 -10.18
N PRO A 38 -13.79 -6.27 -10.38
CA PRO A 38 -14.39 -5.71 -11.60
C PRO A 38 -13.43 -5.68 -12.80
N LEU A 39 -12.21 -6.13 -12.64
CA LEU A 39 -11.21 -6.11 -13.70
C LEU A 39 -11.14 -7.45 -14.44
N PRO A 40 -10.87 -7.44 -15.75
CA PRO A 40 -10.63 -8.64 -16.51
C PRO A 40 -9.43 -9.41 -15.94
N LEU A 41 -9.40 -10.72 -16.17
CA LEU A 41 -8.29 -11.59 -15.75
C LEU A 41 -6.94 -10.95 -16.10
N PRO A 42 -5.93 -11.07 -15.22
CA PRO A 42 -4.61 -10.52 -15.47
C PRO A 42 -4.00 -11.12 -16.74
N HIS A 43 -3.23 -10.31 -17.49
CA HIS A 43 -2.58 -10.73 -18.75
C HIS A 43 -1.65 -11.95 -18.58
N PHE A 44 -1.18 -12.20 -17.37
CA PHE A 44 -0.33 -13.34 -17.00
C PHE A 44 -0.99 -14.12 -15.87
N ALA A 45 -0.91 -15.45 -15.90
CA ALA A 45 -1.41 -16.28 -14.82
C ALA A 45 -0.77 -15.88 -13.48
N PRO A 46 -1.55 -15.53 -12.46
CA PRO A 46 -1.02 -15.11 -11.17
C PRO A 46 -0.37 -16.29 -10.45
N LYS A 47 0.87 -16.12 -10.02
CA LYS A 47 1.60 -17.10 -9.20
C LYS A 47 1.46 -16.80 -7.71
N ALA A 48 1.45 -15.52 -7.35
CA ALA A 48 1.33 -15.08 -5.98
C ALA A 48 -0.15 -15.04 -5.54
N LYS A 49 -0.42 -15.61 -4.38
CA LYS A 49 -1.75 -15.61 -3.75
C LYS A 49 -1.90 -14.56 -2.65
N ARG A 50 -0.79 -14.04 -2.15
CA ARG A 50 -0.73 -13.09 -1.05
C ARG A 50 0.37 -12.09 -1.30
N VAL A 51 0.16 -10.86 -0.86
CA VAL A 51 1.16 -9.79 -0.90
C VAL A 51 1.42 -9.33 0.53
N ILE A 52 2.69 -9.29 0.91
CA ILE A 52 3.15 -8.70 2.17
C ILE A 52 3.95 -7.46 1.81
N TYR A 53 3.47 -6.31 2.24
CA TYR A 53 4.11 -5.03 1.98
C TYR A 53 4.81 -4.53 3.25
N LEU A 54 6.14 -4.60 3.28
CA LEU A 54 6.96 -4.18 4.41
C LEU A 54 7.42 -2.73 4.19
N PHE A 55 6.65 -1.79 4.68
CA PHE A 55 6.97 -0.38 4.56
C PHE A 55 7.82 0.11 5.74
N GLN A 56 8.96 0.70 5.41
CA GLN A 56 9.83 1.37 6.38
C GLN A 56 9.71 2.88 6.19
N SER A 57 9.06 3.56 7.13
CA SER A 57 8.95 5.01 7.13
C SER A 57 10.27 5.68 7.50
N GLY A 58 10.40 6.98 7.22
CA GLY A 58 11.57 7.77 7.60
C GLY A 58 12.68 7.79 6.56
N GLY A 59 12.53 7.13 5.42
CA GLY A 59 13.46 7.19 4.30
C GLY A 59 14.83 6.59 4.59
N PRO A 60 14.94 5.24 4.77
CA PRO A 60 16.23 4.59 4.92
C PRO A 60 17.18 4.97 3.78
N SER A 61 18.43 5.25 4.12
CA SER A 61 19.44 5.67 3.15
C SER A 61 19.79 4.55 2.17
N GLN A 62 19.35 4.63 0.92
CA GLN A 62 19.71 3.66 -0.11
C GLN A 62 21.22 3.60 -0.36
N LEU A 63 21.93 4.73 -0.17
CA LEU A 63 23.39 4.83 -0.32
C LEU A 63 24.14 4.02 0.74
N ASP A 64 23.52 3.79 1.89
CA ASP A 64 24.09 2.99 2.97
C ASP A 64 23.64 1.54 2.95
N LEU A 65 22.67 1.17 2.11
CA LEU A 65 22.07 -0.16 2.10
C LEU A 65 22.35 -0.95 0.81
N PHE A 66 22.03 -0.40 -0.37
CA PHE A 66 22.04 -1.16 -1.62
C PHE A 66 22.67 -0.42 -2.81
N ASP A 67 22.79 0.89 -2.73
CA ASP A 67 23.26 1.71 -3.84
C ASP A 67 24.73 2.11 -3.65
N TYR A 68 25.63 1.14 -3.88
CA TYR A 68 27.06 1.30 -3.70
C TYR A 68 27.66 2.33 -4.67
N LYS A 69 28.12 3.46 -4.15
CA LYS A 69 28.74 4.57 -4.89
C LYS A 69 30.12 4.95 -4.31
N PRO A 70 31.17 4.16 -4.58
CA PRO A 70 32.48 4.35 -3.95
C PRO A 70 33.13 5.69 -4.26
N PHE A 71 32.82 6.29 -5.43
CA PHE A 71 33.34 7.60 -5.81
C PHE A 71 32.90 8.73 -4.87
N LEU A 72 31.76 8.62 -4.19
CA LEU A 72 31.31 9.63 -3.22
C LEU A 72 32.31 9.77 -2.07
N ASN A 73 32.97 8.67 -1.66
CA ASN A 73 34.01 8.72 -0.63
C ASN A 73 35.27 9.45 -1.10
N LYS A 74 35.58 9.37 -2.39
CA LYS A 74 36.70 10.12 -2.98
C LYS A 74 36.46 11.64 -2.97
N TYR A 75 35.20 12.05 -3.12
CA TYR A 75 34.80 13.47 -3.12
C TYR A 75 34.28 13.96 -1.75
N ARG A 76 34.43 13.15 -0.71
CA ARG A 76 33.95 13.50 0.63
C ARG A 76 34.45 14.87 1.09
N GLY A 77 33.55 15.73 1.53
CA GLY A 77 33.82 17.08 2.01
C GLY A 77 34.00 18.13 0.93
N MET A 78 34.10 17.75 -0.34
CA MET A 78 34.06 18.70 -1.44
C MET A 78 32.65 19.24 -1.64
N ASP A 79 32.53 20.48 -2.07
CA ASP A 79 31.23 21.06 -2.36
C ASP A 79 30.58 20.40 -3.58
N LEU A 80 29.28 20.26 -3.58
CA LEU A 80 28.51 19.67 -4.67
C LEU A 80 28.68 20.51 -5.95
N PRO A 81 29.08 19.92 -7.08
CA PRO A 81 29.28 20.68 -8.30
C PRO A 81 28.01 21.39 -8.77
N ASP A 82 28.19 22.57 -9.33
CA ASP A 82 27.10 23.38 -9.90
C ASP A 82 26.27 22.64 -10.95
N SER A 83 26.90 21.74 -11.71
CA SER A 83 26.21 20.89 -12.69
C SER A 83 25.14 19.97 -12.10
N ILE A 84 25.28 19.64 -10.82
CA ILE A 84 24.29 18.84 -10.06
C ILE A 84 23.40 19.76 -9.24
N ARG A 85 23.97 20.82 -8.62
CA ARG A 85 23.26 21.75 -7.73
C ARG A 85 22.27 22.66 -8.48
N LYS A 86 22.68 23.20 -9.64
CA LYS A 86 21.85 24.11 -10.45
C LYS A 86 20.69 23.33 -11.09
N GLY A 87 19.51 23.49 -10.59
CA GLY A 87 18.30 22.82 -11.02
C GLY A 87 17.64 21.98 -9.92
N GLN A 88 18.30 21.77 -8.79
CA GLN A 88 17.66 21.16 -7.63
C GLN A 88 16.88 22.21 -6.83
N ARG A 89 15.65 21.88 -6.47
CA ARG A 89 14.85 22.68 -5.57
C ARG A 89 15.46 22.63 -4.17
N LEU A 90 15.85 23.79 -3.66
CA LEU A 90 16.29 23.91 -2.26
C LEU A 90 15.08 23.72 -1.32
N THR A 91 15.29 22.95 -0.27
CA THR A 91 14.30 22.80 0.80
C THR A 91 14.49 23.88 1.86
N GLY A 92 13.45 24.14 2.68
CA GLY A 92 13.59 25.06 3.81
C GLY A 92 14.68 24.65 4.80
N MET A 93 15.02 23.34 4.86
CA MET A 93 16.10 22.84 5.72
C MET A 93 17.51 23.15 5.20
N THR A 94 17.65 23.35 3.89
CA THR A 94 18.96 23.58 3.25
C THR A 94 19.11 24.99 2.67
N SER A 95 18.08 25.82 2.73
CA SER A 95 18.07 27.17 2.13
C SER A 95 19.06 28.12 2.75
N GLY A 96 19.48 27.90 4.01
CA GLY A 96 20.49 28.68 4.71
C GLY A 96 21.91 28.12 4.62
N GLN A 97 22.16 27.09 3.80
CA GLN A 97 23.50 26.52 3.65
C GLN A 97 24.22 27.10 2.44
N ASP A 98 25.43 27.58 2.68
CA ASP A 98 26.31 28.10 1.62
C ASP A 98 27.02 26.98 0.86
N LYS A 99 27.24 25.86 1.51
CA LYS A 99 27.94 24.68 0.97
C LYS A 99 27.14 23.41 1.14
N PHE A 100 27.28 22.52 0.17
CA PHE A 100 26.63 21.21 0.13
C PHE A 100 27.70 20.11 0.04
N PRO A 101 28.36 19.75 1.15
CA PRO A 101 29.47 18.83 1.11
C PRO A 101 29.01 17.43 0.71
N VAL A 102 29.71 16.85 -0.26
CA VAL A 102 29.51 15.46 -0.69
C VAL A 102 29.87 14.51 0.44
N THR A 103 29.06 13.50 0.66
CA THR A 103 29.36 12.40 1.58
C THR A 103 29.01 11.07 0.94
N GLY A 104 29.82 10.04 1.20
CA GLY A 104 29.54 8.67 0.83
C GLY A 104 29.26 7.81 2.04
N SER A 105 28.85 6.59 1.81
CA SER A 105 28.60 5.61 2.88
C SER A 105 29.84 5.38 3.73
N LEU A 106 29.61 5.20 5.04
CA LEU A 106 30.63 4.77 6.00
C LEU A 106 30.68 3.25 6.15
N PHE A 107 29.74 2.54 5.55
CA PHE A 107 29.59 1.11 5.67
C PHE A 107 30.29 0.38 4.52
N ASN A 108 30.67 -0.88 4.77
CA ASN A 108 31.32 -1.70 3.76
C ASN A 108 30.28 -2.40 2.90
N PHE A 109 30.61 -2.53 1.63
CA PHE A 109 29.77 -3.22 0.66
C PHE A 109 30.51 -4.41 0.07
N LYS A 110 29.75 -5.48 -0.18
CA LYS A 110 30.20 -6.66 -0.92
C LYS A 110 29.14 -7.08 -1.93
N GLN A 111 29.58 -7.81 -2.94
CA GLN A 111 28.67 -8.49 -3.85
C GLN A 111 28.26 -9.83 -3.30
N TYR A 112 26.96 -10.14 -3.38
CA TYR A 112 26.38 -11.38 -2.89
C TYR A 112 25.54 -12.04 -3.98
N GLY A 113 25.41 -13.37 -3.88
CA GLY A 113 24.61 -14.19 -4.78
C GLY A 113 25.16 -14.29 -6.20
N GLU A 114 24.45 -15.03 -7.04
CA GLU A 114 24.73 -15.16 -8.47
C GLU A 114 24.45 -13.84 -9.21
N SER A 115 23.47 -13.08 -8.74
CA SER A 115 23.11 -11.75 -9.24
C SER A 115 24.20 -10.69 -9.00
N ARG A 116 25.19 -10.97 -8.15
CA ARG A 116 26.24 -10.04 -7.73
C ARG A 116 25.67 -8.71 -7.20
N ALA A 117 24.56 -8.77 -6.48
CA ALA A 117 23.95 -7.59 -5.91
C ALA A 117 24.86 -6.96 -4.83
N TRP A 118 25.06 -5.64 -4.92
CA TRP A 118 25.77 -4.90 -3.89
C TRP A 118 24.89 -4.71 -2.66
N VAL A 119 25.34 -5.19 -1.51
CA VAL A 119 24.65 -5.06 -0.23
C VAL A 119 25.64 -4.63 0.84
N SER A 120 25.22 -3.74 1.70
CA SER A 120 25.97 -3.24 2.84
C SER A 120 26.02 -4.29 3.96
N ASP A 121 27.06 -4.19 4.80
CA ASP A 121 27.19 -4.99 6.03
C ASP A 121 26.12 -4.71 7.09
N LEU A 122 25.34 -3.64 6.91
CA LEU A 122 24.12 -3.39 7.71
C LEU A 122 23.01 -4.41 7.49
N MET A 123 23.05 -5.15 6.38
CA MET A 123 21.96 -6.04 5.95
C MET A 123 22.40 -7.52 5.86
N PRO A 124 22.96 -8.10 6.96
CA PRO A 124 23.60 -9.42 6.92
C PRO A 124 22.63 -10.58 6.63
N ASN A 125 21.34 -10.40 6.92
CA ASN A 125 20.35 -11.43 6.64
C ASN A 125 19.78 -11.31 5.23
N LEU A 126 19.57 -10.09 4.75
CA LEU A 126 19.07 -9.84 3.39
C LEU A 126 20.10 -10.27 2.34
N SER A 127 21.41 -10.12 2.64
CA SER A 127 22.49 -10.57 1.75
C SER A 127 22.47 -12.07 1.43
N LYS A 128 21.77 -12.89 2.25
CA LYS A 128 21.65 -14.34 2.04
C LYS A 128 20.57 -14.73 1.04
N VAL A 129 19.68 -13.80 0.69
CA VAL A 129 18.50 -14.03 -0.18
C VAL A 129 18.45 -13.06 -1.35
N VAL A 130 19.58 -12.48 -1.73
CA VAL A 130 19.64 -11.45 -2.79
C VAL A 130 19.19 -11.95 -4.14
N ASP A 131 19.36 -13.22 -4.44
CA ASP A 131 18.95 -13.80 -5.74
C ASP A 131 17.44 -13.97 -5.86
N GLU A 132 16.72 -13.92 -4.74
CA GLU A 132 15.26 -13.89 -4.68
C GLU A 132 14.68 -12.46 -4.76
N LEU A 133 15.55 -11.44 -4.85
CA LEU A 133 15.15 -10.03 -4.76
C LEU A 133 15.34 -9.29 -6.08
N CYS A 134 14.43 -8.39 -6.37
CA CYS A 134 14.55 -7.40 -7.42
C CYS A 134 14.81 -6.02 -6.81
N PHE A 135 15.99 -5.44 -7.06
CA PHE A 135 16.36 -4.11 -6.58
C PHE A 135 15.98 -3.04 -7.62
N VAL A 136 14.92 -2.29 -7.36
CA VAL A 136 14.48 -1.18 -8.22
C VAL A 136 15.14 0.12 -7.76
N LYS A 137 16.30 0.47 -8.34
CA LYS A 137 17.12 1.61 -7.93
C LYS A 137 16.74 2.94 -8.60
N SER A 138 15.86 2.90 -9.59
CA SER A 138 15.47 4.06 -10.40
C SER A 138 14.19 4.76 -9.90
N MET A 139 13.72 4.44 -8.70
CA MET A 139 12.56 5.12 -8.11
C MET A 139 12.88 6.59 -7.84
N HIS A 140 11.93 7.47 -8.18
CA HIS A 140 12.07 8.91 -8.05
C HIS A 140 10.80 9.54 -7.49
N THR A 141 10.96 10.61 -6.72
CA THR A 141 9.87 11.48 -6.27
C THR A 141 10.36 12.92 -6.17
N GLU A 142 9.47 13.86 -6.43
CA GLU A 142 9.69 15.29 -6.19
C GLU A 142 9.30 15.71 -4.76
N ALA A 143 8.78 14.80 -3.96
CA ALA A 143 8.41 15.10 -2.58
C ALA A 143 9.65 15.33 -1.73
N ILE A 144 9.76 16.53 -1.16
CA ILE A 144 10.93 16.97 -0.37
C ILE A 144 10.77 16.73 1.14
N ASN A 145 9.60 16.27 1.58
CA ASN A 145 9.31 16.01 2.99
C ASN A 145 8.70 14.61 3.15
N HIS A 146 8.88 14.02 4.32
CA HIS A 146 8.41 12.67 4.63
C HIS A 146 6.91 12.49 4.40
N ASP A 147 6.07 13.40 4.89
CA ASP A 147 4.62 13.24 4.82
C ASP A 147 4.07 13.19 3.38
N PRO A 148 4.37 14.15 2.48
CA PRO A 148 3.96 14.04 1.08
C PRO A 148 4.65 12.88 0.35
N ALA A 149 5.91 12.53 0.69
CA ALA A 149 6.62 11.41 0.09
C ALA A 149 5.99 10.07 0.45
N ILE A 150 5.64 9.85 1.71
CA ILE A 150 4.96 8.65 2.18
C ILE A 150 3.57 8.55 1.56
N THR A 151 2.83 9.66 1.52
CA THR A 151 1.51 9.70 0.89
C THR A 151 1.60 9.34 -0.59
N PHE A 152 2.57 9.90 -1.31
CA PHE A 152 2.83 9.56 -2.72
C PHE A 152 3.17 8.08 -2.89
N PHE A 153 4.05 7.54 -2.06
CA PHE A 153 4.47 6.15 -2.15
C PHE A 153 3.32 5.16 -1.91
N GLN A 154 2.40 5.50 -1.02
CA GLN A 154 1.25 4.67 -0.69
C GLN A 154 0.07 4.81 -1.66
N THR A 155 -0.11 5.97 -2.29
CA THR A 155 -1.34 6.31 -3.01
C THR A 155 -1.12 6.80 -4.44
N GLY A 156 0.13 7.02 -4.86
CA GLY A 156 0.46 7.63 -6.14
C GLY A 156 0.18 9.13 -6.23
N SER A 157 -0.09 9.80 -5.09
CA SER A 157 -0.29 11.25 -5.01
C SER A 157 0.31 11.83 -3.74
N GLN A 158 0.92 13.01 -3.82
CA GLN A 158 1.38 13.73 -2.63
C GLN A 158 0.21 14.28 -1.80
N LEU A 159 -0.96 14.45 -2.42
CA LEU A 159 -2.18 14.92 -1.76
C LEU A 159 -3.03 13.75 -1.28
N PRO A 160 -3.61 13.83 -0.08
CA PRO A 160 -4.54 12.83 0.43
C PRO A 160 -5.80 12.67 -0.45
N GLY A 161 -6.54 11.56 -0.27
CA GLY A 161 -7.83 11.33 -0.91
C GLY A 161 -7.81 10.30 -2.04
N ARG A 162 -6.63 9.79 -2.42
CA ARG A 162 -6.53 8.67 -3.37
C ARG A 162 -6.48 7.33 -2.65
N PRO A 163 -6.97 6.25 -3.29
CA PRO A 163 -6.87 4.92 -2.74
C PRO A 163 -5.42 4.50 -2.55
N SER A 164 -5.17 3.80 -1.46
CA SER A 164 -3.87 3.20 -1.19
C SER A 164 -3.61 1.99 -2.09
N ILE A 165 -2.34 1.58 -2.19
CA ILE A 165 -1.94 0.40 -2.97
C ILE A 165 -2.72 -0.85 -2.55
N GLY A 166 -2.94 -1.08 -1.25
CA GLY A 166 -3.72 -2.20 -0.76
C GLY A 166 -5.21 -2.11 -1.12
N SER A 167 -5.78 -0.90 -1.13
CA SER A 167 -7.15 -0.65 -1.58
C SER A 167 -7.31 -0.94 -3.08
N TRP A 168 -6.35 -0.55 -3.90
CA TRP A 168 -6.33 -0.88 -5.33
C TRP A 168 -6.21 -2.38 -5.58
N MET A 169 -5.39 -3.08 -4.80
CA MET A 169 -5.26 -4.54 -4.89
C MET A 169 -6.54 -5.25 -4.48
N SER A 170 -7.18 -4.80 -3.38
CA SER A 170 -8.48 -5.30 -2.95
C SER A 170 -9.55 -5.08 -4.01
N TYR A 171 -9.61 -3.88 -4.60
CA TYR A 171 -10.56 -3.54 -5.65
C TYR A 171 -10.35 -4.37 -6.92
N GLY A 172 -9.12 -4.46 -7.41
CA GLY A 172 -8.81 -5.09 -8.70
C GLY A 172 -8.75 -6.60 -8.68
N LEU A 173 -8.33 -7.20 -7.55
CA LEU A 173 -8.08 -8.64 -7.44
C LEU A 173 -9.07 -9.35 -6.52
N GLY A 174 -9.84 -8.61 -5.73
CA GLY A 174 -10.78 -9.19 -4.76
C GLY A 174 -10.07 -9.86 -3.58
N SER A 175 -10.75 -10.81 -2.95
CA SER A 175 -10.25 -11.60 -1.84
C SER A 175 -10.51 -13.09 -2.05
N LEU A 176 -9.56 -13.93 -1.62
CA LEU A 176 -9.74 -15.39 -1.55
C LEU A 176 -10.34 -15.84 -0.21
N ASN A 177 -10.65 -14.89 0.68
CA ASN A 177 -11.14 -15.18 2.02
C ASN A 177 -12.32 -14.27 2.34
N ASP A 178 -13.44 -14.90 2.74
CA ASP A 178 -14.69 -14.21 3.09
C ASP A 178 -14.79 -13.87 4.61
N ASN A 179 -13.88 -14.41 5.41
CA ASN A 179 -13.95 -14.31 6.88
C ASN A 179 -12.93 -13.31 7.47
N LEU A 180 -12.09 -12.71 6.63
CA LEU A 180 -11.10 -11.72 7.03
C LEU A 180 -11.07 -10.57 6.02
N PRO A 181 -10.73 -9.35 6.45
CA PRO A 181 -10.51 -8.25 5.53
C PRO A 181 -9.47 -8.62 4.46
N SER A 182 -9.72 -8.23 3.22
CA SER A 182 -8.79 -8.44 2.11
C SER A 182 -7.49 -7.65 2.28
N PHE A 183 -7.56 -6.52 2.99
CA PHE A 183 -6.43 -5.64 3.25
C PHE A 183 -6.27 -5.40 4.76
N ILE A 184 -5.25 -6.01 5.34
CA ILE A 184 -4.91 -5.91 6.76
C ILE A 184 -3.68 -5.05 6.92
N VAL A 185 -3.70 -4.16 7.91
CA VAL A 185 -2.60 -3.27 8.25
C VAL A 185 -2.10 -3.58 9.65
N LEU A 186 -0.79 -3.78 9.77
CA LEU A 186 -0.09 -3.96 11.03
C LEU A 186 0.89 -2.82 11.23
N LEU A 187 0.77 -2.10 12.34
CA LEU A 187 1.72 -1.05 12.69
C LEU A 187 2.72 -1.57 13.72
N SER A 188 4.00 -1.49 13.37
CA SER A 188 5.08 -1.72 14.32
C SER A 188 5.39 -0.40 15.03
N THR A 189 5.22 -0.38 16.35
CA THR A 189 5.74 0.70 17.19
C THR A 189 7.20 0.41 17.48
N GLY A 190 8.10 1.33 17.10
CA GLY A 190 9.53 1.18 17.32
C GLY A 190 9.89 0.99 18.79
N ASN A 191 11.02 0.35 19.05
CA ASN A 191 11.54 0.03 20.38
C ASN A 191 11.81 1.29 21.22
N GLY A 192 10.79 1.84 21.89
CA GLY A 192 10.95 2.80 22.97
C GLY A 192 11.55 4.17 22.63
N LYS A 193 11.80 4.48 21.36
CA LYS A 193 12.20 5.85 20.98
C LYS A 193 10.96 6.74 20.91
N PRO A 194 10.95 7.88 21.63
CA PRO A 194 9.86 8.83 21.52
C PRO A 194 9.81 9.37 20.08
N GLN A 195 8.66 9.29 19.47
CA GLN A 195 8.30 9.76 18.14
C GLN A 195 8.81 8.93 16.95
N PRO A 196 8.20 7.76 16.71
CA PRO A 196 8.20 7.23 15.35
C PRO A 196 7.51 8.24 14.44
N GLN A 197 7.93 8.29 13.18
CA GLN A 197 7.24 9.09 12.17
C GLN A 197 5.75 8.75 12.18
N PRO A 198 4.83 9.73 12.30
CA PRO A 198 3.41 9.44 12.38
C PRO A 198 2.93 8.75 11.10
N LEU A 199 2.23 7.63 11.29
CA LEU A 199 1.53 6.93 10.22
C LEU A 199 0.03 7.16 10.41
N TYR A 200 -0.58 7.79 9.41
CA TYR A 200 -1.99 8.18 9.45
C TYR A 200 -2.85 7.18 8.70
N SER A 201 -4.10 7.02 9.13
CA SER A 201 -5.07 6.09 8.50
C SER A 201 -5.29 6.34 7.00
N ARG A 202 -5.08 7.57 6.52
CA ARG A 202 -5.14 7.88 5.09
C ARG A 202 -4.14 7.09 4.23
N LEU A 203 -3.06 6.56 4.84
CA LEU A 203 -2.03 5.79 4.12
C LEU A 203 -2.50 4.39 3.73
N TRP A 204 -3.60 3.92 4.32
CA TRP A 204 -4.28 2.68 3.95
C TRP A 204 -5.77 2.89 3.71
N GLY A 205 -6.12 4.12 3.36
CA GLY A 205 -7.49 4.52 3.04
C GLY A 205 -7.95 4.02 1.69
N ASN A 206 -9.28 3.85 1.57
CA ASN A 206 -9.94 3.51 0.31
C ASN A 206 -10.02 4.69 -0.68
N GLY A 207 -9.75 5.93 -0.24
CA GLY A 207 -9.87 7.12 -1.07
C GLY A 207 -11.29 7.28 -1.62
N PHE A 208 -11.42 7.30 -2.94
CA PHE A 208 -12.71 7.38 -3.63
C PHE A 208 -13.33 6.00 -3.96
N LEU A 209 -12.65 4.90 -3.62
CA LEU A 209 -13.25 3.57 -3.72
C LEU A 209 -14.22 3.31 -2.56
N SER A 210 -15.07 2.30 -2.73
CA SER A 210 -15.94 1.85 -1.64
C SER A 210 -15.16 1.50 -0.38
N SER A 211 -15.76 1.73 0.79
CA SER A 211 -15.19 1.41 2.10
C SER A 211 -14.92 -0.08 2.30
N LEU A 212 -15.45 -0.96 1.46
CA LEU A 212 -15.07 -2.39 1.41
C LEU A 212 -13.58 -2.61 1.17
N HIS A 213 -12.93 -1.68 0.49
CA HIS A 213 -11.51 -1.76 0.14
C HIS A 213 -10.60 -1.02 1.12
N GLN A 214 -11.18 -0.51 2.22
CA GLN A 214 -10.45 0.15 3.29
C GLN A 214 -9.51 -0.82 3.99
N GLY A 215 -8.25 -0.40 4.22
CA GLY A 215 -7.33 -1.16 5.06
C GLY A 215 -7.81 -1.23 6.51
N VAL A 216 -7.85 -2.42 7.08
CA VAL A 216 -8.26 -2.66 8.47
C VAL A 216 -7.02 -2.83 9.34
N GLN A 217 -6.83 -1.90 10.25
CA GLN A 217 -5.72 -1.95 11.18
C GLN A 217 -5.98 -2.98 12.27
N PHE A 218 -5.12 -4.00 12.35
CA PHE A 218 -5.09 -4.92 13.45
C PHE A 218 -4.13 -4.43 14.54
N ARG A 219 -4.51 -4.67 15.77
CA ARG A 219 -3.73 -4.30 16.96
C ARG A 219 -2.85 -5.47 17.40
N SER A 220 -1.73 -5.15 18.00
CA SER A 220 -0.96 -6.14 18.74
C SER A 220 -1.70 -6.55 20.01
N GLY A 221 -1.66 -7.84 20.35
CA GLY A 221 -2.26 -8.35 21.58
C GLY A 221 -3.35 -9.38 21.34
N LYS A 222 -4.09 -9.68 22.42
CA LYS A 222 -5.09 -10.76 22.46
C LYS A 222 -6.31 -10.46 21.57
N ASP A 223 -6.66 -9.20 21.43
CA ASP A 223 -7.82 -8.75 20.66
C ASP A 223 -7.37 -7.90 19.48
N PRO A 224 -7.04 -8.52 18.34
CA PRO A 224 -6.55 -7.80 17.15
C PRO A 224 -7.55 -6.78 16.60
N VAL A 225 -8.83 -7.07 16.69
CA VAL A 225 -9.94 -6.18 16.36
C VAL A 225 -10.84 -6.05 17.59
N LEU A 226 -11.15 -4.80 17.95
CA LEU A 226 -12.00 -4.54 19.12
C LEU A 226 -13.46 -4.90 18.85
N TYR A 227 -14.15 -5.31 19.89
CA TYR A 227 -15.61 -5.51 19.90
C TYR A 227 -16.11 -6.62 18.96
N LEU A 228 -15.25 -7.54 18.55
CA LEU A 228 -15.68 -8.74 17.81
C LEU A 228 -16.46 -9.71 18.71
N GLN A 229 -16.06 -9.81 19.97
CA GLN A 229 -16.74 -10.68 20.93
C GLN A 229 -18.09 -10.10 21.31
N ASN A 230 -19.04 -11.00 21.57
CA ASN A 230 -20.34 -10.57 22.07
C ASN A 230 -20.19 -9.96 23.47
N PRO A 231 -20.92 -8.89 23.79
CA PRO A 231 -21.05 -8.42 25.17
C PRO A 231 -21.58 -9.52 26.08
N GLU A 232 -21.27 -9.41 27.37
CA GLU A 232 -21.81 -10.33 28.36
C GLU A 232 -23.35 -10.33 28.33
N GLY A 233 -23.94 -11.51 28.37
CA GLY A 233 -25.38 -11.68 28.27
C GLY A 233 -25.96 -11.71 26.84
N VAL A 234 -25.17 -11.46 25.82
CA VAL A 234 -25.63 -11.53 24.42
C VAL A 234 -25.14 -12.81 23.75
N SER A 235 -26.05 -13.71 23.43
CA SER A 235 -25.73 -14.93 22.69
C SER A 235 -25.41 -14.63 21.22
N ARG A 236 -24.70 -15.58 20.56
CA ARG A 236 -24.44 -15.49 19.10
C ARG A 236 -25.73 -15.42 18.28
N ALA A 237 -26.77 -16.13 18.70
CA ALA A 237 -28.06 -16.12 18.03
C ALA A 237 -28.79 -14.78 18.15
N GLU A 238 -28.72 -14.14 19.33
CA GLU A 238 -29.26 -12.80 19.50
C GLU A 238 -28.52 -11.77 18.68
N ARG A 239 -27.17 -11.83 18.67
CA ARG A 239 -26.38 -10.97 17.81
C ARG A 239 -26.73 -11.15 16.33
N ARG A 240 -26.97 -12.38 15.87
CA ARG A 240 -27.42 -12.64 14.50
C ARG A 240 -28.72 -11.92 14.19
N LYS A 241 -29.73 -12.06 15.06
CA LYS A 241 -31.02 -11.36 14.90
C LYS A 241 -30.85 -9.83 14.87
N MET A 242 -29.98 -9.29 15.72
CA MET A 242 -29.70 -7.85 15.70
C MET A 242 -29.11 -7.41 14.34
N LEU A 243 -28.17 -8.17 13.80
CA LEU A 243 -27.56 -7.87 12.49
C LEU A 243 -28.56 -8.02 11.34
N ASP A 244 -29.45 -9.02 11.40
CA ASP A 244 -30.52 -9.20 10.40
C ASP A 244 -31.48 -8.02 10.38
N HIS A 245 -31.90 -7.53 11.56
CA HIS A 245 -32.71 -6.32 11.65
C HIS A 245 -31.98 -5.07 11.16
N LEU A 246 -30.69 -4.94 11.51
CA LEU A 246 -29.88 -3.82 11.04
C LEU A 246 -29.69 -3.84 9.51
N ALA A 247 -29.47 -5.02 8.94
CA ALA A 247 -29.41 -5.20 7.50
C ALA A 247 -30.71 -4.75 6.82
N SER A 248 -31.87 -5.20 7.33
CA SER A 248 -33.18 -4.81 6.80
C SER A 248 -33.44 -3.29 6.86
N LEU A 249 -32.99 -2.64 7.95
CA LEU A 249 -33.07 -1.17 8.07
C LEU A 249 -32.16 -0.46 7.05
N ASN A 250 -30.94 -0.96 6.90
CA ASN A 250 -29.99 -0.42 5.92
C ASN A 250 -30.50 -0.60 4.48
N GLU A 251 -31.07 -1.77 4.12
CA GLU A 251 -31.68 -2.00 2.81
C GLU A 251 -32.85 -1.06 2.52
N ALA A 252 -33.67 -0.77 3.54
CA ALA A 252 -34.73 0.21 3.39
C ALA A 252 -34.19 1.63 3.14
N GLN A 253 -33.10 1.99 3.80
CA GLN A 253 -32.39 3.26 3.56
C GLN A 253 -31.76 3.31 2.16
N GLU A 254 -31.14 2.23 1.71
CA GLU A 254 -30.57 2.15 0.37
C GLU A 254 -31.61 2.40 -0.72
N LYS A 255 -32.78 1.75 -0.62
CA LYS A 255 -33.90 1.96 -1.54
C LYS A 255 -34.39 3.43 -1.58
N THR A 256 -34.21 4.15 -0.48
CA THR A 256 -34.63 5.56 -0.35
C THR A 256 -33.58 6.52 -0.88
N PHE A 257 -32.31 6.28 -0.56
CA PHE A 257 -31.21 7.22 -0.79
C PHE A 257 -30.29 6.81 -1.96
N GLY A 258 -30.25 5.52 -2.33
CA GLY A 258 -29.39 4.99 -3.41
C GLY A 258 -27.90 5.10 -3.12
N ASP A 259 -27.49 5.16 -1.85
CA ASP A 259 -26.09 5.30 -1.46
C ASP A 259 -25.42 3.92 -1.40
N PRO A 260 -24.44 3.62 -2.30
CA PRO A 260 -23.76 2.32 -2.35
C PRO A 260 -22.93 2.00 -1.11
N GLU A 261 -22.58 3.00 -0.27
CA GLU A 261 -21.86 2.78 0.99
C GLU A 261 -22.73 2.06 2.04
N ILE A 262 -24.03 2.05 1.87
CA ILE A 262 -24.94 1.28 2.74
C ILE A 262 -24.68 -0.22 2.58
N ASN A 263 -24.50 -0.70 1.35
CA ASN A 263 -24.16 -2.10 1.06
C ASN A 263 -22.78 -2.48 1.61
N SER A 264 -21.82 -1.57 1.51
CA SER A 264 -20.49 -1.74 2.11
C SER A 264 -20.57 -1.92 3.62
N ARG A 265 -21.44 -1.15 4.29
CA ARG A 265 -21.68 -1.26 5.73
C ARG A 265 -22.27 -2.60 6.12
N ILE A 266 -23.29 -3.08 5.40
CA ILE A 266 -23.89 -4.40 5.61
C ILE A 266 -22.80 -5.49 5.49
N SER A 267 -22.03 -5.46 4.43
CA SER A 267 -20.95 -6.42 4.16
C SER A 267 -19.88 -6.42 5.25
N ASN A 268 -19.51 -5.25 5.77
CA ASN A 268 -18.55 -5.12 6.86
C ASN A 268 -19.06 -5.72 8.17
N TYR A 269 -20.34 -5.54 8.49
CA TYR A 269 -20.95 -6.17 9.67
C TYR A 269 -21.01 -7.68 9.54
N GLU A 270 -21.37 -8.19 8.36
CA GLU A 270 -21.38 -9.62 8.09
C GLU A 270 -19.97 -10.25 8.21
N MET A 271 -18.96 -9.59 7.67
CA MET A 271 -17.58 -10.02 7.81
C MET A 271 -17.15 -10.04 9.28
N ALA A 272 -17.41 -8.98 10.03
CA ALA A 272 -17.08 -8.90 11.46
C ALA A 272 -17.80 -9.98 12.29
N TYR A 273 -18.99 -10.40 11.90
CA TYR A 273 -19.70 -11.50 12.56
C TYR A 273 -19.09 -12.87 12.27
N ARG A 274 -18.51 -13.05 11.07
CA ARG A 274 -17.81 -14.28 10.70
C ARG A 274 -16.41 -14.41 11.30
N MET A 275 -15.74 -13.31 11.58
CA MET A 275 -14.45 -13.26 12.28
C MET A 275 -14.55 -13.80 13.72
#